data_9d9cfb25a2c76869d9628e5cc674b5e8
#
_entry.id   9d9cfb25a2c76869d9628e5cc674b5e8
#
_cell.length_a   1.000
_cell.length_b   1.000
_cell.length_c   1.000
_cell.angle_alpha   90.00
_cell.angle_beta   90.00
_cell.angle_gamma   90.00
#
_symmetry.space_group_name_H-M   'P 1'
#
loop_
_entity.id
_entity.type
_entity.pdbx_description
1 polymer ?
#
loop_
_entity_poly.entity_id
_entity_poly.type
_entity_poly.pdbx_seq_one_letter_code
_entity_poly.pdbx_strand_id
1 'polypeptide(L)'
;EEGLKVNLVEFADGPTIIAAMESGSIDIGYIGHGAHKLCINGRASIFAFSHLGNGDAIVGLKSHGVESLADLRGKKVGYSSGTSSENILLLALKRAGLTMNDITAYEMDASSLTSAMTSGSLDACATWSPSTETMCSQIGSDAVVIARNETFSDETVNIASWIVMPKWAEANHDTLVKFTRALYKGEDFRAKEENMRQVAEWVAKQVAGDVEIQYQQVHGAKWYTEADTINGINDGSIKALYEVQKLAFGDAVNPATPVENYVLFDIMLEAAHK
;
A
#
# COMPACT_ATOMS: atom_id res chain seq x y z
N GLU A 1 -5.60 -25.48 5.53
CA GLU A 1 -6.91 -26.04 5.14
C GLU A 1 -6.96 -26.37 3.64
N GLU A 2 -6.38 -25.53 2.77
CA GLU A 2 -6.33 -25.74 1.32
C GLU A 2 -5.16 -26.65 0.87
N GLY A 3 -4.39 -27.23 1.81
CA GLY A 3 -3.28 -28.13 1.52
C GLY A 3 -2.02 -27.44 0.97
N LEU A 4 -1.96 -26.12 1.01
CA LEU A 4 -0.81 -25.34 0.55
C LEU A 4 0.23 -25.17 1.68
N LYS A 5 1.51 -25.27 1.31
CA LYS A 5 2.62 -24.87 2.17
C LYS A 5 3.13 -23.52 1.71
N VAL A 6 3.06 -22.53 2.58
CA VAL A 6 3.48 -21.15 2.29
C VAL A 6 4.77 -20.85 3.05
N ASN A 7 5.76 -20.29 2.34
CA ASN A 7 6.96 -19.72 2.93
C ASN A 7 6.86 -18.20 2.80
N LEU A 8 6.95 -17.48 3.93
CA LEU A 8 6.93 -16.02 3.93
C LEU A 8 8.34 -15.47 3.74
N VAL A 9 8.46 -14.50 2.83
CA VAL A 9 9.71 -13.76 2.56
C VAL A 9 9.40 -12.28 2.65
N GLU A 10 10.17 -11.56 3.44
CA GLU A 10 10.00 -10.13 3.68
C GLU A 10 10.82 -9.29 2.71
N PHE A 11 10.22 -8.18 2.24
CA PHE A 11 10.82 -7.21 1.33
C PHE A 11 10.57 -5.79 1.83
N ALA A 12 11.44 -4.87 1.44
CA ALA A 12 11.34 -3.47 1.86
C ALA A 12 10.14 -2.74 1.24
N ASP A 13 9.76 -3.09 0.00
CA ASP A 13 8.73 -2.37 -0.76
C ASP A 13 8.13 -3.20 -1.91
N GLY A 14 7.05 -2.66 -2.53
CA GLY A 14 6.35 -3.31 -3.64
C GLY A 14 7.19 -3.49 -4.91
N PRO A 15 7.96 -2.49 -5.38
CA PRO A 15 8.86 -2.65 -6.51
C PRO A 15 9.86 -3.80 -6.36
N THR A 16 10.45 -3.97 -5.17
CA THR A 16 11.40 -5.08 -4.91
C THR A 16 10.70 -6.44 -4.88
N ILE A 17 9.44 -6.52 -4.40
CA ILE A 17 8.60 -7.72 -4.50
C ILE A 17 8.41 -8.10 -5.97
N ILE A 18 8.02 -7.16 -6.83
CA ILE A 18 7.78 -7.43 -8.26
C ILE A 18 9.07 -7.88 -8.94
N ALA A 19 10.22 -7.26 -8.65
CA ALA A 19 11.51 -7.68 -9.17
C ALA A 19 11.88 -9.11 -8.73
N ALA A 20 11.60 -9.50 -7.48
CA ALA A 20 11.80 -10.85 -6.98
C ALA A 20 10.88 -11.88 -7.67
N MET A 21 9.63 -11.50 -7.98
CA MET A 21 8.72 -12.34 -8.75
C MET A 21 9.19 -12.51 -10.20
N GLU A 22 9.65 -11.45 -10.85
CA GLU A 22 10.22 -11.51 -12.22
C GLU A 22 11.45 -12.41 -12.30
N SER A 23 12.27 -12.45 -11.25
CA SER A 23 13.44 -13.35 -11.16
C SER A 23 13.06 -14.80 -10.82
N GLY A 24 11.79 -15.07 -10.44
CA GLY A 24 11.34 -16.37 -9.98
C GLY A 24 11.76 -16.74 -8.55
N SER A 25 12.20 -15.75 -7.76
CA SER A 25 12.60 -15.98 -6.36
C SER A 25 11.40 -16.15 -5.42
N ILE A 26 10.26 -15.58 -5.78
CA ILE A 26 8.96 -15.76 -5.10
C ILE A 26 7.85 -15.90 -6.15
N ASP A 27 6.76 -16.56 -5.78
CA ASP A 27 5.63 -16.85 -6.66
C ASP A 27 4.52 -15.80 -6.57
N ILE A 28 4.21 -15.37 -5.35
CA ILE A 28 3.09 -14.48 -5.01
C ILE A 28 3.62 -13.31 -4.19
N GLY A 29 3.09 -12.12 -4.46
CA GLY A 29 3.44 -10.90 -3.74
C GLY A 29 2.21 -10.22 -3.12
N TYR A 30 2.45 -9.38 -2.12
CA TYR A 30 1.47 -8.49 -1.54
C TYR A 30 2.00 -7.06 -1.58
N ILE A 31 1.26 -6.15 -2.21
CA ILE A 31 1.71 -4.78 -2.47
C ILE A 31 0.68 -3.73 -2.07
N GLY A 32 1.18 -2.56 -1.69
CA GLY A 32 0.37 -1.35 -1.55
C GLY A 32 0.09 -0.66 -2.89
N HIS A 33 -0.81 0.30 -2.85
CA HIS A 33 -1.35 0.96 -4.04
C HIS A 33 -0.29 1.62 -4.94
N GLY A 34 0.81 2.15 -4.40
CA GLY A 34 1.85 2.82 -5.19
C GLY A 34 2.51 1.92 -6.24
N ALA A 35 2.66 0.63 -5.95
CA ALA A 35 3.22 -0.33 -6.89
C ALA A 35 2.22 -0.84 -7.94
N HIS A 36 0.91 -0.57 -7.80
CA HIS A 36 -0.10 -0.98 -8.79
C HIS A 36 0.14 -0.39 -10.19
N LYS A 37 0.84 0.75 -10.29
CA LYS A 37 1.26 1.27 -11.60
C LYS A 37 2.07 0.26 -12.42
N LEU A 38 2.83 -0.61 -11.76
CA LEU A 38 3.58 -1.68 -12.42
C LEU A 38 2.66 -2.80 -12.94
N CYS A 39 1.56 -3.09 -12.23
CA CYS A 39 0.53 -4.03 -12.70
C CYS A 39 -0.22 -3.45 -13.91
N ILE A 40 -0.62 -2.18 -13.86
CA ILE A 40 -1.28 -1.48 -14.98
C ILE A 40 -0.39 -1.49 -16.24
N ASN A 41 0.93 -1.38 -16.05
CA ASN A 41 1.94 -1.45 -17.11
C ASN A 41 2.31 -2.89 -17.51
N GLY A 42 1.58 -3.92 -17.04
CA GLY A 42 1.70 -5.32 -17.48
C GLY A 42 2.81 -6.13 -16.84
N ARG A 43 3.47 -5.63 -15.78
CA ARG A 43 4.56 -6.37 -15.11
C ARG A 43 4.08 -7.46 -14.15
N ALA A 44 2.91 -7.31 -13.57
CA ALA A 44 2.26 -8.29 -12.72
C ALA A 44 0.73 -8.20 -12.88
N SER A 45 0.00 -9.21 -12.39
CA SER A 45 -1.46 -9.20 -12.32
C SER A 45 -1.93 -9.23 -10.87
N ILE A 46 -3.01 -8.51 -10.57
CA ILE A 46 -3.69 -8.55 -9.28
C ILE A 46 -4.69 -9.70 -9.32
N PHE A 47 -4.62 -10.61 -8.34
CA PHE A 47 -5.53 -11.76 -8.27
C PHE A 47 -6.41 -11.78 -7.02
N ALA A 48 -6.13 -10.92 -6.03
CA ALA A 48 -7.01 -10.74 -4.88
C ALA A 48 -6.95 -9.29 -4.37
N PHE A 49 -8.13 -8.74 -4.11
CA PHE A 49 -8.32 -7.47 -3.41
C PHE A 49 -8.14 -7.71 -1.91
N SER A 50 -7.57 -6.78 -1.18
CA SER A 50 -7.34 -6.97 0.25
C SER A 50 -8.11 -5.95 1.11
N HIS A 51 -7.78 -4.67 0.99
CA HIS A 51 -8.37 -3.61 1.81
C HIS A 51 -8.11 -2.23 1.21
N LEU A 52 -8.78 -1.22 1.75
CA LEU A 52 -8.44 0.18 1.58
C LEU A 52 -7.60 0.64 2.77
N GLY A 53 -6.33 1.00 2.48
CA GLY A 53 -5.39 1.43 3.50
C GLY A 53 -5.53 2.91 3.84
N ASN A 54 -5.06 3.28 5.03
CA ASN A 54 -5.00 4.66 5.52
C ASN A 54 -3.68 4.95 6.24
N GLY A 55 -2.63 4.25 5.85
CA GLY A 55 -1.33 4.28 6.55
C GLY A 55 -0.31 5.28 6.02
N ASP A 56 -0.52 5.86 4.83
CA ASP A 56 0.44 6.80 4.28
C ASP A 56 0.29 8.18 4.93
N ALA A 57 1.44 8.87 5.07
CA ALA A 57 1.48 10.19 5.65
C ALA A 57 2.65 11.02 5.14
N ILE A 58 2.53 12.34 5.28
CA ILE A 58 3.64 13.26 5.20
C ILE A 58 3.91 13.81 6.60
N VAL A 59 5.14 13.61 7.05
CA VAL A 59 5.63 14.07 8.36
C VAL A 59 6.58 15.23 8.13
N GLY A 60 6.36 16.35 8.81
CA GLY A 60 7.23 17.52 8.84
C GLY A 60 7.88 17.70 10.20
N LEU A 61 8.97 18.47 10.25
CA LEU A 61 9.59 18.97 11.49
C LEU A 61 9.19 20.43 11.72
N LYS A 62 8.55 20.72 12.85
CA LYS A 62 8.17 22.10 13.24
C LYS A 62 9.39 22.98 13.40
N SER A 63 10.48 22.47 13.99
CA SER A 63 11.74 23.19 14.15
C SER A 63 12.37 23.61 12.82
N HIS A 64 12.01 22.92 11.72
CA HIS A 64 12.43 23.25 10.36
C HIS A 64 11.38 24.09 9.61
N GLY A 65 10.30 24.50 10.29
CA GLY A 65 9.22 25.32 9.72
C GLY A 65 8.39 24.57 8.70
N VAL A 66 8.05 23.30 8.97
CA VAL A 66 7.16 22.48 8.13
C VAL A 66 5.96 22.06 8.96
N GLU A 67 4.87 22.81 8.87
CA GLU A 67 3.61 22.55 9.58
C GLU A 67 2.40 22.43 8.64
N SER A 68 2.59 22.69 7.34
CA SER A 68 1.56 22.58 6.31
C SER A 68 2.14 22.12 4.97
N LEU A 69 1.28 21.75 4.03
CA LEU A 69 1.72 21.36 2.67
C LEU A 69 2.43 22.51 1.92
N ALA A 70 2.04 23.74 2.17
CA ALA A 70 2.66 24.92 1.52
C ALA A 70 4.12 25.13 1.98
N ASP A 71 4.45 24.70 3.19
CA ASP A 71 5.79 24.84 3.76
C ASP A 71 6.82 23.89 3.12
N LEU A 72 6.38 22.94 2.30
CA LEU A 72 7.28 22.02 1.57
C LEU A 72 8.16 22.75 0.55
N ARG A 73 7.79 23.96 0.11
CA ARG A 73 8.58 24.74 -0.86
C ARG A 73 10.00 24.98 -0.39
N GLY A 74 10.99 24.54 -1.19
CA GLY A 74 12.41 24.68 -0.92
C GLY A 74 12.96 23.74 0.15
N LYS A 75 12.15 22.83 0.70
CA LYS A 75 12.55 21.92 1.76
C LYS A 75 13.22 20.65 1.23
N LYS A 76 14.00 20.02 2.12
CA LYS A 76 14.57 18.67 1.91
C LYS A 76 13.51 17.65 2.26
N VAL A 77 12.96 17.01 1.23
CA VAL A 77 11.84 16.06 1.41
C VAL A 77 12.27 14.67 1.00
N GLY A 78 12.20 13.73 1.94
CA GLY A 78 12.47 12.32 1.70
C GLY A 78 11.24 11.56 1.19
N TYR A 79 11.45 10.58 0.32
CA TYR A 79 10.40 9.69 -0.17
C TYR A 79 10.99 8.38 -0.71
N SER A 80 10.14 7.36 -0.88
CA SER A 80 10.52 6.09 -1.50
C SER A 80 9.85 5.96 -2.87
N SER A 81 10.67 5.92 -3.91
CA SER A 81 10.22 5.89 -5.31
C SER A 81 9.47 4.60 -5.64
N GLY A 82 8.46 4.69 -6.49
CA GLY A 82 7.66 3.55 -6.92
C GLY A 82 6.65 3.05 -5.89
N THR A 83 6.56 3.67 -4.71
CA THR A 83 5.69 3.26 -3.61
C THR A 83 4.55 4.25 -3.35
N SER A 84 3.73 3.98 -2.34
CA SER A 84 2.69 4.90 -1.86
C SER A 84 3.26 6.21 -1.31
N SER A 85 4.50 6.20 -0.81
CA SER A 85 5.22 7.39 -0.37
C SER A 85 5.38 8.41 -1.51
N GLU A 86 5.80 7.97 -2.69
CA GLU A 86 5.86 8.85 -3.86
C GLU A 86 4.48 9.41 -4.23
N ASN A 87 3.46 8.55 -4.21
CA ASN A 87 2.10 8.96 -4.57
C ASN A 87 1.56 10.05 -3.64
N ILE A 88 1.65 9.86 -2.33
CA ILE A 88 1.14 10.86 -1.37
C ILE A 88 1.94 12.16 -1.45
N LEU A 89 3.25 12.09 -1.74
CA LEU A 89 4.08 13.28 -1.96
C LEU A 89 3.61 14.05 -3.20
N LEU A 90 3.39 13.38 -4.31
CA LEU A 90 2.93 14.01 -5.56
C LEU A 90 1.55 14.67 -5.39
N LEU A 91 0.62 14.00 -4.69
CA LEU A 91 -0.69 14.56 -4.36
C LEU A 91 -0.56 15.80 -3.46
N ALA A 92 0.29 15.74 -2.46
CA ALA A 92 0.54 16.86 -1.55
C ALA A 92 1.14 18.08 -2.26
N LEU A 93 2.15 17.85 -3.09
CA LEU A 93 2.76 18.91 -3.89
C LEU A 93 1.74 19.54 -4.84
N LYS A 94 0.98 18.73 -5.58
CA LYS A 94 -0.10 19.20 -6.46
C LYS A 94 -1.11 20.06 -5.71
N ARG A 95 -1.57 19.62 -4.53
CA ARG A 95 -2.55 20.36 -3.70
C ARG A 95 -1.99 21.67 -3.17
N ALA A 96 -0.68 21.74 -2.92
CA ALA A 96 0.02 22.97 -2.54
C ALA A 96 0.38 23.88 -3.72
N GLY A 97 0.08 23.49 -4.96
CA GLY A 97 0.53 24.22 -6.16
C GLY A 97 2.05 24.14 -6.37
N LEU A 98 2.64 23.03 -5.97
CA LEU A 98 4.06 22.71 -6.07
C LEU A 98 4.30 21.52 -7.01
N THR A 99 5.55 21.35 -7.39
CA THR A 99 6.08 20.22 -8.16
C THR A 99 7.31 19.64 -7.48
N MET A 100 7.83 18.52 -7.97
CA MET A 100 9.10 17.97 -7.49
C MET A 100 10.30 18.93 -7.65
N ASN A 101 10.21 19.88 -8.58
CA ASN A 101 11.25 20.92 -8.79
C ASN A 101 11.21 22.02 -7.71
N ASP A 102 10.13 22.13 -6.96
CA ASP A 102 9.97 23.12 -5.88
C ASP A 102 10.52 22.64 -4.53
N ILE A 103 11.03 21.39 -4.47
CA ILE A 103 11.64 20.78 -3.27
C ILE A 103 13.03 20.25 -3.58
N THR A 104 13.81 19.93 -2.55
CA THR A 104 15.02 19.13 -2.67
C THR A 104 14.66 17.68 -2.30
N ALA A 105 14.36 16.88 -3.32
CA ALA A 105 13.88 15.52 -3.14
C ALA A 105 15.02 14.53 -2.84
N TYR A 106 14.82 13.66 -1.84
CA TYR A 106 15.75 12.59 -1.46
C TYR A 106 15.03 11.25 -1.54
N GLU A 107 15.50 10.41 -2.46
CA GLU A 107 14.99 9.04 -2.60
C GLU A 107 15.72 8.10 -1.66
N MET A 108 14.99 7.38 -0.82
CA MET A 108 15.52 6.39 0.13
C MET A 108 14.44 5.42 0.62
N ASP A 109 14.85 4.29 1.20
CA ASP A 109 13.93 3.33 1.80
C ASP A 109 13.29 3.85 3.11
N ALA A 110 12.21 3.19 3.58
CA ALA A 110 11.46 3.61 4.76
C ALA A 110 12.28 3.67 6.06
N SER A 111 13.28 2.79 6.22
CA SER A 111 14.14 2.77 7.41
C SER A 111 15.12 3.94 7.39
N SER A 112 15.67 4.24 6.24
CA SER A 112 16.54 5.40 6.00
C SER A 112 15.78 6.72 6.17
N LEU A 113 14.50 6.80 5.71
CA LEU A 113 13.62 7.95 5.94
C LEU A 113 13.44 8.22 7.44
N THR A 114 13.14 7.16 8.23
CA THR A 114 13.00 7.29 9.68
C THR A 114 14.27 7.83 10.33
N SER A 115 15.43 7.28 9.96
CA SER A 115 16.72 7.71 10.50
C SER A 115 17.06 9.16 10.12
N ALA A 116 16.80 9.55 8.87
CA ALA A 116 17.08 10.90 8.36
C ALA A 116 16.17 11.96 9.01
N MET A 117 14.90 11.64 9.24
CA MET A 117 13.98 12.52 9.96
C MET A 117 14.35 12.66 11.43
N THR A 118 14.65 11.54 12.10
CA THR A 118 15.02 11.55 13.53
C THR A 118 16.33 12.32 13.77
N SER A 119 17.27 12.29 12.82
CA SER A 119 18.50 13.07 12.90
C SER A 119 18.37 14.54 12.47
N GLY A 120 17.22 14.96 11.94
CA GLY A 120 17.01 16.30 11.38
C GLY A 120 17.74 16.56 10.05
N SER A 121 18.16 15.49 9.34
CA SER A 121 18.81 15.63 8.03
C SER A 121 17.83 15.97 6.91
N LEU A 122 16.55 15.66 7.09
CA LEU A 122 15.42 16.05 6.26
C LEU A 122 14.53 17.05 7.00
N ASP A 123 13.76 17.85 6.26
CA ASP A 123 12.77 18.79 6.80
C ASP A 123 11.38 18.13 6.87
N ALA A 124 11.11 17.22 5.94
CA ALA A 124 9.90 16.44 5.87
C ALA A 124 10.16 15.10 5.16
N CYS A 125 9.25 14.16 5.31
CA CYS A 125 9.22 12.97 4.46
C CYS A 125 7.79 12.48 4.20
N ALA A 126 7.63 11.81 3.07
CA ALA A 126 6.47 10.97 2.79
C ALA A 126 6.83 9.52 3.14
N THR A 127 5.95 8.84 3.85
CA THR A 127 6.18 7.47 4.32
C THR A 127 4.84 6.77 4.59
N TRP A 128 4.89 5.57 5.13
CA TRP A 128 3.70 4.78 5.49
C TRP A 128 3.87 4.11 6.85
N SER A 129 2.75 3.68 7.43
CA SER A 129 2.75 2.92 8.69
C SER A 129 3.41 1.54 8.54
N PRO A 130 4.21 1.07 9.51
CA PRO A 130 4.40 1.61 10.87
C PRO A 130 5.49 2.69 10.99
N SER A 131 6.18 3.04 9.91
CA SER A 131 7.28 4.01 9.95
C SER A 131 6.82 5.39 10.38
N THR A 132 5.60 5.82 10.00
CA THR A 132 5.00 7.08 10.42
C THR A 132 4.91 7.18 11.94
N GLU A 133 4.33 6.17 12.58
CA GLU A 133 4.11 6.13 14.03
C GLU A 133 5.44 6.02 14.79
N THR A 134 6.34 5.16 14.31
CA THR A 134 7.69 5.01 14.87
C THR A 134 8.46 6.33 14.83
N MET A 135 8.45 6.99 13.69
CA MET A 135 9.11 8.28 13.46
C MET A 135 8.53 9.36 14.38
N CYS A 136 7.19 9.51 14.42
CA CYS A 136 6.53 10.47 15.29
C CYS A 136 6.82 10.21 16.77
N SER A 137 6.87 8.95 17.20
CA SER A 137 7.22 8.57 18.57
C SER A 137 8.67 8.95 18.93
N GLN A 138 9.63 8.72 18.02
CA GLN A 138 11.03 9.04 18.26
C GLN A 138 11.35 10.54 18.24
N ILE A 139 10.70 11.29 17.35
CA ILE A 139 10.88 12.74 17.23
C ILE A 139 10.11 13.50 18.32
N GLY A 140 8.96 12.95 18.75
CA GLY A 140 8.13 13.56 19.79
C GLY A 140 7.39 14.81 19.31
N SER A 141 7.35 15.85 20.12
CA SER A 141 6.53 17.07 19.87
C SER A 141 6.95 17.90 18.65
N ASP A 142 8.13 17.67 18.11
CA ASP A 142 8.62 18.35 16.91
C ASP A 142 8.04 17.74 15.62
N ALA A 143 7.63 16.48 15.65
CA ALA A 143 6.96 15.85 14.51
C ALA A 143 5.53 16.39 14.34
N VAL A 144 5.16 16.66 13.10
CA VAL A 144 3.78 16.98 12.72
C VAL A 144 3.39 16.19 11.47
N VAL A 145 2.26 15.50 11.53
CA VAL A 145 1.66 14.86 10.35
C VAL A 145 0.85 15.91 9.60
N ILE A 146 1.35 16.38 8.46
CA ILE A 146 0.74 17.46 7.67
C ILE A 146 -0.26 16.96 6.62
N ALA A 147 -0.23 15.65 6.30
CA ALA A 147 -1.21 14.99 5.46
C ALA A 147 -1.26 13.49 5.73
N ARG A 148 -2.42 12.88 5.50
CA ARG A 148 -2.67 11.44 5.47
C ARG A 148 -3.48 11.09 4.22
N ASN A 149 -3.74 9.80 4.00
CA ASN A 149 -4.56 9.35 2.86
C ASN A 149 -5.93 10.03 2.81
N GLU A 150 -6.59 10.24 3.96
CA GLU A 150 -7.89 10.92 4.03
C GLU A 150 -7.85 12.36 3.47
N THR A 151 -6.71 13.03 3.55
CA THR A 151 -6.52 14.37 2.98
C THR A 151 -6.79 14.37 1.47
N PHE A 152 -6.62 13.24 0.80
CA PHE A 152 -6.72 13.07 -0.66
C PHE A 152 -7.82 12.10 -1.08
N SER A 153 -8.80 11.84 -0.21
CA SER A 153 -9.90 10.91 -0.48
C SER A 153 -10.80 11.31 -1.65
N ASP A 154 -10.76 12.57 -2.06
CA ASP A 154 -11.40 13.13 -3.25
C ASP A 154 -10.61 12.91 -4.55
N GLU A 155 -9.34 12.52 -4.47
CA GLU A 155 -8.46 12.37 -5.64
C GLU A 155 -8.01 10.93 -5.90
N THR A 156 -7.96 10.09 -4.87
CA THR A 156 -7.45 8.71 -4.98
C THR A 156 -8.05 7.76 -3.97
N VAL A 157 -7.84 6.47 -4.21
CA VAL A 157 -8.11 5.37 -3.28
C VAL A 157 -6.84 4.53 -3.07
N ASN A 158 -6.65 4.05 -1.85
CA ASN A 158 -5.41 3.38 -1.44
C ASN A 158 -5.64 1.88 -1.29
N ILE A 159 -5.69 1.17 -2.43
CA ILE A 159 -5.95 -0.26 -2.48
C ILE A 159 -4.68 -1.04 -2.18
N ALA A 160 -4.75 -2.04 -1.30
CA ALA A 160 -3.73 -3.07 -1.17
C ALA A 160 -4.21 -4.36 -1.83
N SER A 161 -3.30 -5.08 -2.49
CA SER A 161 -3.66 -6.25 -3.30
C SER A 161 -2.59 -7.33 -3.32
N TRP A 162 -3.03 -8.55 -3.57
CA TRP A 162 -2.18 -9.69 -3.86
C TRP A 162 -1.93 -9.80 -5.35
N ILE A 163 -0.69 -10.08 -5.71
CA ILE A 163 -0.22 -10.09 -7.09
C ILE A 163 0.51 -11.37 -7.45
N VAL A 164 0.53 -11.65 -8.74
CA VAL A 164 1.15 -12.82 -9.34
C VAL A 164 1.74 -12.45 -10.70
N MET A 165 2.76 -13.18 -11.16
CA MET A 165 3.22 -13.05 -12.54
C MET A 165 2.18 -13.68 -13.50
N PRO A 166 1.80 -13.02 -14.63
CA PRO A 166 0.78 -13.53 -15.54
C PRO A 166 1.03 -14.99 -16.00
N LYS A 167 2.26 -15.29 -16.42
CA LYS A 167 2.63 -16.65 -16.84
C LYS A 167 2.55 -17.69 -15.72
N TRP A 168 2.85 -17.28 -14.50
CA TRP A 168 2.74 -18.17 -13.34
C TRP A 168 1.27 -18.45 -13.02
N ALA A 169 0.40 -17.44 -13.09
CA ALA A 169 -1.04 -17.58 -12.90
C ALA A 169 -1.63 -18.61 -13.91
N GLU A 170 -1.29 -18.49 -15.18
CA GLU A 170 -1.73 -19.43 -16.23
C GLU A 170 -1.27 -20.87 -15.95
N ALA A 171 -0.01 -21.04 -15.55
CA ALA A 171 0.57 -22.37 -15.31
C ALA A 171 0.11 -23.01 -13.99
N ASN A 172 -0.37 -22.20 -13.01
CA ASN A 172 -0.68 -22.66 -11.65
C ASN A 172 -2.10 -22.24 -11.21
N HIS A 173 -3.04 -22.18 -12.15
CA HIS A 173 -4.41 -21.71 -11.93
C HIS A 173 -5.07 -22.32 -10.68
N ASP A 174 -5.11 -23.64 -10.55
CA ASP A 174 -5.73 -24.33 -9.41
C ASP A 174 -5.08 -23.96 -8.06
N THR A 175 -3.76 -23.76 -8.07
CA THR A 175 -3.01 -23.35 -6.88
C THR A 175 -3.40 -21.92 -6.51
N LEU A 176 -3.53 -21.04 -7.51
CA LEU A 176 -3.92 -19.65 -7.30
C LEU A 176 -5.34 -19.53 -6.74
N VAL A 177 -6.30 -20.30 -7.30
CA VAL A 177 -7.68 -20.37 -6.78
C VAL A 177 -7.71 -20.85 -5.32
N LYS A 178 -6.97 -21.91 -4.99
CA LYS A 178 -6.85 -22.41 -3.60
C LYS A 178 -6.23 -21.37 -2.67
N PHE A 179 -5.20 -20.66 -3.13
CA PHE A 179 -4.56 -19.61 -2.33
C PHE A 179 -5.53 -18.45 -2.09
N THR A 180 -6.26 -18.00 -3.12
CA THR A 180 -7.28 -16.95 -3.00
C THR A 180 -8.39 -17.35 -2.02
N ARG A 181 -8.85 -18.61 -2.04
CA ARG A 181 -9.82 -19.14 -1.07
C ARG A 181 -9.28 -19.11 0.36
N ALA A 182 -8.00 -19.45 0.55
CA ALA A 182 -7.37 -19.33 1.86
C ALA A 182 -7.25 -17.88 2.32
N LEU A 183 -6.98 -16.93 1.39
CA LEU A 183 -7.00 -15.49 1.69
C LEU A 183 -8.37 -15.03 2.17
N TYR A 184 -9.47 -15.41 1.50
CA TYR A 184 -10.83 -15.05 1.90
C TYR A 184 -11.15 -15.47 3.33
N LYS A 185 -10.77 -16.69 3.74
CA LYS A 185 -10.91 -17.12 5.14
C LYS A 185 -10.14 -16.23 6.11
N GLY A 186 -8.93 -15.82 5.73
CA GLY A 186 -8.12 -14.90 6.53
C GLY A 186 -8.71 -13.49 6.57
N GLU A 187 -9.27 -13.02 5.46
CA GLU A 187 -9.94 -11.73 5.34
C GLU A 187 -11.21 -11.66 6.17
N ASP A 188 -12.05 -12.70 6.11
CA ASP A 188 -13.25 -12.83 6.94
C ASP A 188 -12.91 -12.90 8.44
N PHE A 189 -11.78 -13.53 8.79
CA PHE A 189 -11.32 -13.56 10.17
C PHE A 189 -10.90 -12.17 10.65
N ARG A 190 -10.02 -11.48 9.91
CA ARG A 190 -9.47 -10.19 10.33
C ARG A 190 -10.47 -9.03 10.26
N ALA A 191 -11.52 -9.13 9.41
CA ALA A 191 -12.56 -8.11 9.30
C ALA A 191 -13.45 -8.03 10.55
N LYS A 192 -13.43 -9.03 11.42
CA LYS A 192 -14.19 -9.03 12.67
C LYS A 192 -13.47 -8.24 13.75
N GLU A 193 -14.18 -7.28 14.37
CA GLU A 193 -13.65 -6.42 15.44
C GLU A 193 -12.99 -7.23 16.57
N GLU A 194 -13.62 -8.32 16.99
CA GLU A 194 -13.14 -9.20 18.04
C GLU A 194 -11.81 -9.87 17.77
N ASN A 195 -11.41 -9.98 16.48
CA ASN A 195 -10.17 -10.61 16.05
C ASN A 195 -9.03 -9.61 15.78
N MET A 196 -9.34 -8.32 15.66
CA MET A 196 -8.35 -7.31 15.27
C MET A 196 -7.16 -7.24 16.22
N ARG A 197 -7.41 -7.39 17.53
CA ARG A 197 -6.32 -7.42 18.51
C ARG A 197 -5.39 -8.62 18.31
N GLN A 198 -5.94 -9.79 18.06
CA GLN A 198 -5.17 -11.01 17.81
C GLN A 198 -4.37 -10.91 16.50
N VAL A 199 -4.97 -10.30 15.46
CA VAL A 199 -4.27 -10.04 14.18
C VAL A 199 -3.09 -9.10 14.42
N ALA A 200 -3.27 -8.02 15.18
CA ALA A 200 -2.21 -7.08 15.52
C ALA A 200 -1.05 -7.76 16.28
N GLU A 201 -1.36 -8.66 17.23
CA GLU A 201 -0.36 -9.43 17.97
C GLU A 201 0.45 -10.36 17.05
N TRP A 202 -0.21 -11.03 16.10
CA TRP A 202 0.47 -11.87 15.11
C TRP A 202 1.38 -11.06 14.18
N VAL A 203 0.90 -9.91 13.69
CA VAL A 203 1.70 -9.02 12.84
C VAL A 203 2.89 -8.47 13.63
N ALA A 204 2.67 -7.95 14.83
CA ALA A 204 3.74 -7.42 15.68
C ALA A 204 4.84 -8.46 15.96
N LYS A 205 4.44 -9.72 16.20
CA LYS A 205 5.38 -10.83 16.37
C LYS A 205 6.18 -11.11 15.09
N GLN A 206 5.53 -11.06 13.92
CA GLN A 206 6.17 -11.34 12.63
C GLN A 206 7.21 -10.27 12.26
N VAL A 207 6.89 -8.98 12.49
CA VAL A 207 7.74 -7.85 12.11
C VAL A 207 8.59 -7.32 13.28
N ALA A 208 8.62 -8.01 14.42
CA ALA A 208 9.27 -7.56 15.66
C ALA A 208 8.88 -6.12 16.06
N GLY A 209 7.60 -5.77 15.85
CA GLY A 209 7.06 -4.44 16.06
C GLY A 209 6.25 -4.30 17.36
N ASP A 210 5.75 -3.09 17.60
CA ASP A 210 4.88 -2.76 18.72
C ASP A 210 3.43 -3.18 18.44
N VAL A 211 2.79 -3.90 19.38
CA VAL A 211 1.43 -4.42 19.22
C VAL A 211 0.39 -3.29 19.13
N GLU A 212 0.57 -2.21 19.88
CA GLU A 212 -0.39 -1.11 19.92
C GLU A 212 -0.37 -0.33 18.60
N ILE A 213 0.82 -0.11 18.04
CA ILE A 213 0.99 0.48 16.71
C ILE A 213 0.31 -0.41 15.65
N GLN A 214 0.52 -1.72 15.69
CA GLN A 214 -0.13 -2.64 14.75
C GLN A 214 -1.65 -2.66 14.92
N TYR A 215 -2.15 -2.61 16.16
CA TYR A 215 -3.59 -2.57 16.42
C TYR A 215 -4.26 -1.32 15.84
N GLN A 216 -3.63 -0.15 16.01
CA GLN A 216 -4.12 1.09 15.41
C GLN A 216 -4.18 1.02 13.88
N GLN A 217 -3.20 0.37 13.23
CA GLN A 217 -3.20 0.17 11.79
C GLN A 217 -4.30 -0.77 11.32
N VAL A 218 -4.47 -1.91 12.01
CA VAL A 218 -5.54 -2.86 11.72
C VAL A 218 -6.90 -2.17 11.84
N HIS A 219 -7.07 -1.33 12.86
CA HIS A 219 -8.33 -0.61 13.11
C HIS A 219 -8.58 0.55 12.14
N GLY A 220 -7.53 1.17 11.61
CA GLY A 220 -7.61 2.31 10.69
C GLY A 220 -7.87 1.93 9.23
N ALA A 221 -7.77 0.67 8.85
CA ALA A 221 -8.02 0.21 7.48
C ALA A 221 -9.48 -0.23 7.27
N LYS A 222 -10.01 -0.06 6.06
CA LYS A 222 -11.28 -0.65 5.67
C LYS A 222 -11.04 -2.05 5.11
N TRP A 223 -11.27 -3.06 5.93
CA TRP A 223 -11.15 -4.46 5.55
C TRP A 223 -12.37 -4.92 4.74
N TYR A 224 -12.12 -5.77 3.75
CA TYR A 224 -13.15 -6.41 2.95
C TYR A 224 -13.22 -7.89 3.31
N THR A 225 -14.44 -8.40 3.41
CA THR A 225 -14.73 -9.83 3.52
C THR A 225 -14.79 -10.47 2.13
N GLU A 226 -14.84 -11.81 2.07
CA GLU A 226 -15.17 -12.51 0.83
C GLU A 226 -16.45 -11.96 0.22
N ALA A 227 -17.52 -11.84 1.03
CA ALA A 227 -18.81 -11.34 0.57
C ALA A 227 -18.76 -9.91 0.02
N ASP A 228 -18.02 -9.00 0.70
CA ASP A 228 -17.83 -7.63 0.21
C ASP A 228 -17.11 -7.61 -1.14
N THR A 229 -16.07 -8.45 -1.28
CA THR A 229 -15.28 -8.54 -2.52
C THR A 229 -16.13 -9.09 -3.67
N ILE A 230 -16.86 -10.18 -3.46
CA ILE A 230 -17.69 -10.80 -4.50
C ILE A 230 -18.85 -9.88 -4.91
N ASN A 231 -19.53 -9.27 -3.93
CA ASN A 231 -20.58 -8.29 -4.22
C ASN A 231 -20.04 -7.10 -4.99
N GLY A 232 -18.88 -6.57 -4.57
CA GLY A 232 -18.25 -5.42 -5.23
C GLY A 232 -17.71 -5.73 -6.63
N ILE A 233 -17.34 -6.98 -6.94
CA ILE A 233 -17.04 -7.40 -8.31
C ILE A 233 -18.32 -7.44 -9.13
N ASN A 234 -19.40 -8.05 -8.61
CA ASN A 234 -20.66 -8.23 -9.31
C ASN A 234 -21.38 -6.91 -9.61
N ASP A 235 -21.33 -5.94 -8.71
CA ASP A 235 -21.95 -4.62 -8.88
C ASP A 235 -21.01 -3.60 -9.55
N GLY A 236 -19.74 -3.95 -9.78
CA GLY A 236 -18.73 -3.13 -10.43
C GLY A 236 -18.04 -2.11 -9.52
N SER A 237 -18.37 -2.05 -8.22
CA SER A 237 -17.78 -1.07 -7.30
C SER A 237 -16.28 -1.28 -7.07
N ILE A 238 -15.79 -2.53 -7.00
CA ILE A 238 -14.34 -2.80 -6.92
C ILE A 238 -13.63 -2.38 -8.20
N LYS A 239 -14.20 -2.65 -9.38
CA LYS A 239 -13.63 -2.16 -10.63
C LYS A 239 -13.54 -0.63 -10.64
N ALA A 240 -14.58 0.07 -10.16
CA ALA A 240 -14.58 1.52 -10.05
C ALA A 240 -13.47 2.04 -9.13
N LEU A 241 -13.14 1.36 -8.04
CA LEU A 241 -12.00 1.72 -7.18
C LEU A 241 -10.67 1.65 -7.95
N TYR A 242 -10.42 0.59 -8.73
CA TYR A 242 -9.22 0.50 -9.58
C TYR A 242 -9.18 1.57 -10.68
N GLU A 243 -10.33 1.96 -11.25
CA GLU A 243 -10.39 3.06 -12.21
C GLU A 243 -10.01 4.40 -11.57
N VAL A 244 -10.53 4.72 -10.38
CA VAL A 244 -10.16 5.93 -9.63
C VAL A 244 -8.66 5.93 -9.32
N GLN A 245 -8.13 4.81 -8.83
CA GLN A 245 -6.70 4.68 -8.53
C GLN A 245 -5.84 4.88 -9.78
N LYS A 246 -6.21 4.27 -10.91
CA LYS A 246 -5.51 4.41 -12.19
C LYS A 246 -5.40 5.86 -12.64
N LEU A 247 -6.48 6.64 -12.51
CA LEU A 247 -6.49 8.06 -12.85
C LEU A 247 -5.53 8.88 -11.98
N ALA A 248 -5.36 8.51 -10.72
CA ALA A 248 -4.45 9.19 -9.81
C ALA A 248 -2.97 9.03 -10.17
N PHE A 249 -2.61 8.00 -10.96
CA PHE A 249 -1.23 7.83 -11.45
C PHE A 249 -0.86 8.76 -12.63
N GLY A 250 -1.82 9.45 -13.22
CA GLY A 250 -1.56 10.39 -14.33
C GLY A 250 -0.76 9.76 -15.47
N ASP A 251 0.29 10.45 -15.90
CA ASP A 251 1.15 10.05 -17.02
C ASP A 251 2.03 8.81 -16.74
N ALA A 252 2.07 8.32 -15.49
CA ALA A 252 2.84 7.12 -15.15
C ALA A 252 2.23 5.81 -15.69
N VAL A 253 0.98 5.86 -16.15
CA VAL A 253 0.26 4.73 -16.72
C VAL A 253 -0.57 5.16 -17.94
N ASN A 254 -0.92 4.20 -18.81
CA ASN A 254 -1.89 4.46 -19.86
C ASN A 254 -3.32 4.44 -19.27
N PRO A 255 -4.04 5.58 -19.22
CA PRO A 255 -5.39 5.64 -18.64
C PRO A 255 -6.41 4.78 -19.40
N ALA A 256 -6.15 4.46 -20.68
CA ALA A 256 -7.01 3.61 -21.50
C ALA A 256 -6.84 2.10 -21.21
N THR A 257 -5.85 1.68 -20.40
CA THR A 257 -5.68 0.26 -20.03
C THR A 257 -6.92 -0.23 -19.27
N PRO A 258 -7.67 -1.24 -19.79
CA PRO A 258 -8.79 -1.83 -19.07
C PRO A 258 -8.34 -2.46 -17.75
N VAL A 259 -9.17 -2.36 -16.71
CA VAL A 259 -8.87 -2.95 -15.39
C VAL A 259 -8.71 -4.47 -15.52
N GLU A 260 -9.49 -5.10 -16.35
CA GLU A 260 -9.47 -6.54 -16.61
C GLU A 260 -8.15 -7.05 -17.23
N ASN A 261 -7.32 -6.15 -17.76
CA ASN A 261 -6.01 -6.53 -18.28
C ASN A 261 -4.98 -6.80 -17.16
N TYR A 262 -5.22 -6.30 -15.96
CA TYR A 262 -4.29 -6.45 -14.84
C TYR A 262 -4.93 -6.93 -13.53
N VAL A 263 -6.27 -7.05 -13.48
CA VAL A 263 -7.02 -7.59 -12.34
C VAL A 263 -7.77 -8.86 -12.78
N LEU A 264 -7.43 -9.98 -12.17
CA LEU A 264 -7.97 -11.31 -12.48
C LEU A 264 -9.25 -11.56 -11.66
N PHE A 265 -10.35 -10.88 -12.04
CA PHE A 265 -11.64 -11.03 -11.35
C PHE A 265 -12.20 -12.44 -11.41
N ASP A 266 -11.91 -13.18 -12.48
CA ASP A 266 -12.29 -14.59 -12.68
C ASP A 266 -11.72 -15.49 -11.58
N ILE A 267 -10.46 -15.32 -11.22
CA ILE A 267 -9.82 -16.03 -10.10
C ILE A 267 -10.55 -15.73 -8.77
N MET A 268 -10.87 -14.46 -8.53
CA MET A 268 -11.57 -14.05 -7.30
C MET A 268 -12.96 -14.68 -7.21
N LEU A 269 -13.71 -14.69 -8.33
CA LEU A 269 -15.05 -15.27 -8.40
C LEU A 269 -15.03 -16.81 -8.30
N GLU A 270 -14.03 -17.48 -8.92
CA GLU A 270 -13.91 -18.93 -8.86
C GLU A 270 -13.49 -19.42 -7.46
N ALA A 271 -12.69 -18.62 -6.74
CA ALA A 271 -12.25 -18.95 -5.39
C ALA A 271 -13.36 -18.82 -4.34
N ALA A 272 -14.43 -18.07 -4.62
CA ALA A 272 -15.51 -17.85 -3.68
C ALA A 272 -16.16 -19.15 -3.19
N HIS A 273 -16.51 -19.19 -1.92
CA HIS A 273 -17.26 -20.30 -1.35
C HIS A 273 -18.72 -20.27 -1.86
N LYS A 274 -19.18 -21.41 -2.40
CA LYS A 274 -20.56 -21.61 -2.87
C LYS A 274 -21.44 -22.10 -1.75
#